data_f531064cdd61c55baa46065b8be62709
#
_entry.id   f531064cdd61c55baa46065b8be62709
#
_cell.length_a   1.000
_cell.length_b   1.000
_cell.length_c   1.000
_cell.angle_alpha   90.00
_cell.angle_beta   90.00
_cell.angle_gamma   90.00
#
_symmetry.space_group_name_H-M   'P 1'
#
loop_
_entity.id
_entity.type
_entity.pdbx_description
1 polymer ?
#
loop_
_entity_poly.entity_id
_entity_poly.type
_entity_poly.pdbx_seq_one_letter_code
_entity_poly.pdbx_strand_id
1 'polypeptide(L)'
;FQDDFGKYYFIKLLEITDKLGVDAETIKIAIFGGMQVMVNNDGSSSNEDKFWQWFEDKTNIKKEIAEPIFLDFYKDNFDKIKEYIKITDTAKKIIDYLNKKNYKVILATNPIFPIQAVETRMNWVGLKKEDFDYITVFSNSSYCKPNPLYFDEIIKKNNLNPENCIMVGNNVIEDTAAEKVGIKTYLITDYLENEKNLDYSNFEHSSLVEFYEKIQKEY
;
A
#
# COMPACT_ATOMS: atom_id res chain seq x y z
N PHE A 1 3.40 -14.83 6.04
CA PHE A 1 2.08 -14.17 5.96
C PHE A 1 1.95 -13.30 4.70
N GLN A 2 2.94 -12.47 4.38
CA GLN A 2 3.00 -11.76 3.10
C GLN A 2 3.21 -12.70 1.91
N ASP A 3 4.01 -13.73 2.08
CA ASP A 3 4.22 -14.80 1.08
C ASP A 3 2.90 -15.46 0.69
N ASP A 4 1.99 -15.66 1.65
CA ASP A 4 0.68 -16.25 1.39
C ASP A 4 -0.22 -15.28 0.62
N PHE A 5 -0.29 -13.99 1.01
CA PHE A 5 -1.05 -12.98 0.29
C PHE A 5 -0.56 -12.87 -1.17
N GLY A 6 0.74 -12.67 -1.37
CA GLY A 6 1.33 -12.54 -2.70
C GLY A 6 1.08 -13.77 -3.57
N LYS A 7 1.22 -14.96 -3.00
CA LYS A 7 0.95 -16.23 -3.68
C LYS A 7 -0.51 -16.37 -4.11
N TYR A 8 -1.46 -16.13 -3.20
CA TYR A 8 -2.89 -16.24 -3.52
C TYR A 8 -3.34 -15.13 -4.48
N TYR A 9 -2.85 -13.90 -4.28
CA TYR A 9 -3.06 -12.81 -5.22
C TYR A 9 -2.66 -13.21 -6.64
N PHE A 10 -1.45 -13.77 -6.78
CA PHE A 10 -0.94 -14.14 -8.09
C PHE A 10 -1.69 -15.31 -8.72
N ILE A 11 -2.04 -16.35 -7.92
CA ILE A 11 -2.86 -17.46 -8.41
C ILE A 11 -4.21 -16.94 -8.95
N LYS A 12 -4.85 -16.05 -8.21
CA LYS A 12 -6.12 -15.46 -8.61
C LYS A 12 -5.99 -14.52 -9.81
N LEU A 13 -4.87 -13.82 -9.91
CA LEU A 13 -4.58 -12.96 -11.05
C LEU A 13 -4.40 -13.77 -12.35
N LEU A 14 -3.82 -14.96 -12.26
CA LEU A 14 -3.70 -15.84 -13.42
C LEU A 14 -5.07 -16.27 -14.00
N GLU A 15 -6.12 -16.28 -13.20
CA GLU A 15 -7.49 -16.60 -13.69
C GLU A 15 -8.02 -15.60 -14.74
N ILE A 16 -7.40 -14.40 -14.85
CA ILE A 16 -7.79 -13.42 -15.88
C ILE A 16 -7.03 -13.57 -17.20
N THR A 17 -5.99 -14.41 -17.26
CA THR A 17 -5.16 -14.59 -18.47
C THR A 17 -6.00 -14.98 -19.69
N ASP A 18 -6.95 -15.90 -19.51
CA ASP A 18 -7.83 -16.34 -20.60
C ASP A 18 -8.64 -15.19 -21.19
N LYS A 19 -9.06 -14.23 -20.34
CA LYS A 19 -9.81 -13.05 -20.78
C LYS A 19 -8.95 -12.07 -21.59
N LEU A 20 -7.64 -12.06 -21.34
CA LEU A 20 -6.69 -11.21 -22.04
C LEU A 20 -6.11 -11.85 -23.31
N GLY A 21 -6.30 -13.16 -23.50
CA GLY A 21 -5.82 -13.89 -24.67
C GLY A 21 -4.29 -13.99 -24.75
N VAL A 22 -3.60 -13.90 -23.61
CA VAL A 22 -2.14 -14.06 -23.49
C VAL A 22 -1.80 -15.20 -22.54
N ASP A 23 -0.63 -15.81 -22.72
CA ASP A 23 -0.18 -16.87 -21.85
C ASP A 23 0.22 -16.39 -20.45
N ALA A 24 0.22 -17.31 -19.48
CA ALA A 24 0.49 -17.00 -18.09
C ALA A 24 1.90 -16.43 -17.85
N GLU A 25 2.90 -16.82 -18.63
CA GLU A 25 4.27 -16.30 -18.46
C GLU A 25 4.37 -14.86 -18.94
N THR A 26 3.72 -14.51 -20.04
CA THR A 26 3.61 -13.13 -20.54
C THR A 26 2.92 -12.23 -19.51
N ILE A 27 1.81 -12.66 -18.91
CA ILE A 27 1.13 -11.91 -17.84
C ILE A 27 2.03 -11.75 -16.61
N LYS A 28 2.72 -12.81 -16.21
CA LYS A 28 3.65 -12.76 -15.09
C LYS A 28 4.75 -11.72 -15.30
N ILE A 29 5.38 -11.71 -16.48
CA ILE A 29 6.40 -10.74 -16.85
C ILE A 29 5.81 -9.33 -16.86
N ALA A 30 4.61 -9.14 -17.41
CA ALA A 30 3.96 -7.85 -17.48
C ALA A 30 3.63 -7.29 -16.09
N ILE A 31 3.09 -8.11 -15.19
CA ILE A 31 2.71 -7.69 -13.84
C ILE A 31 3.94 -7.42 -12.97
N PHE A 32 4.86 -8.39 -12.83
CA PHE A 32 6.03 -8.20 -11.97
C PHE A 32 6.98 -7.12 -12.49
N GLY A 33 7.18 -7.06 -13.81
CA GLY A 33 7.97 -6.00 -14.42
C GLY A 33 7.31 -4.63 -14.24
N GLY A 34 5.98 -4.55 -14.37
CA GLY A 34 5.20 -3.34 -14.10
C GLY A 34 5.33 -2.88 -12.65
N MET A 35 5.29 -3.81 -11.67
CA MET A 35 5.56 -3.48 -10.26
C MET A 35 6.98 -2.92 -10.08
N GLN A 36 7.99 -3.54 -10.70
CA GLN A 36 9.37 -3.04 -10.62
C GLN A 36 9.54 -1.65 -11.25
N VAL A 37 8.85 -1.37 -12.36
CA VAL A 37 8.89 -0.06 -13.01
C VAL A 37 8.27 1.01 -12.11
N MET A 38 7.17 0.69 -11.39
CA MET A 38 6.58 1.58 -10.39
C MET A 38 7.51 1.83 -9.21
N VAL A 39 8.13 0.77 -8.66
CA VAL A 39 9.08 0.88 -7.54
C VAL A 39 10.30 1.73 -7.90
N ASN A 40 10.77 1.66 -9.15
CA ASN A 40 11.91 2.42 -9.66
C ASN A 40 11.49 3.71 -10.37
N ASN A 41 10.26 4.17 -10.21
CA ASN A 41 9.77 5.38 -10.88
C ASN A 41 10.61 6.59 -10.48
N ASP A 42 11.00 7.36 -11.47
CA ASP A 42 11.81 8.57 -11.37
C ASP A 42 11.00 9.85 -11.08
N GLY A 43 9.67 9.70 -10.97
CA GLY A 43 8.73 10.80 -10.73
C GLY A 43 8.29 11.55 -11.98
N SER A 44 8.69 11.11 -13.18
CA SER A 44 8.33 11.79 -14.43
C SER A 44 6.85 11.63 -14.84
N SER A 45 6.18 10.61 -14.30
CA SER A 45 4.74 10.37 -14.45
C SER A 45 4.20 9.58 -13.26
N SER A 46 2.88 9.33 -13.22
CA SER A 46 2.28 8.51 -12.17
C SER A 46 2.77 7.06 -12.24
N ASN A 47 2.67 6.34 -11.13
CA ASN A 47 2.94 4.89 -11.12
C ASN A 47 1.97 4.14 -12.04
N GLU A 48 0.74 4.60 -12.15
CA GLU A 48 -0.25 4.06 -13.08
C GLU A 48 0.21 4.15 -14.52
N ASP A 49 0.70 5.34 -14.96
CA ASP A 49 1.19 5.54 -16.31
C ASP A 49 2.40 4.64 -16.61
N LYS A 50 3.34 4.54 -15.66
CA LYS A 50 4.51 3.66 -15.77
C LYS A 50 4.09 2.19 -15.90
N PHE A 51 3.12 1.75 -15.08
CA PHE A 51 2.60 0.38 -15.14
C PHE A 51 1.96 0.07 -16.47
N TRP A 52 1.03 0.91 -16.93
CA TRP A 52 0.29 0.66 -18.18
C TRP A 52 1.18 0.74 -19.42
N GLN A 53 2.14 1.66 -19.44
CA GLN A 53 3.11 1.72 -20.55
C GLN A 53 3.92 0.42 -20.64
N TRP A 54 4.44 -0.07 -19.50
CA TRP A 54 5.15 -1.35 -19.45
C TRP A 54 4.26 -2.53 -19.83
N PHE A 55 3.02 -2.57 -19.32
CA PHE A 55 2.07 -3.64 -19.61
C PHE A 55 1.74 -3.72 -21.09
N GLU A 56 1.45 -2.60 -21.74
CA GLU A 56 1.22 -2.53 -23.19
C GLU A 56 2.43 -3.00 -23.99
N ASP A 57 3.64 -2.57 -23.61
CA ASP A 57 4.88 -2.99 -24.27
C ASP A 57 5.13 -4.51 -24.18
N LYS A 58 4.71 -5.16 -23.13
CA LYS A 58 4.92 -6.61 -22.91
C LYS A 58 3.82 -7.48 -23.47
N THR A 59 2.59 -7.01 -23.49
CA THR A 59 1.43 -7.81 -23.90
C THR A 59 0.86 -7.43 -25.26
N ASN A 60 1.21 -6.24 -25.76
CA ASN A 60 0.56 -5.60 -26.92
C ASN A 60 -0.96 -5.37 -26.72
N ILE A 61 -1.42 -5.32 -25.46
CA ILE A 61 -2.81 -5.04 -25.08
C ILE A 61 -2.90 -3.63 -24.52
N LYS A 62 -3.81 -2.82 -25.09
CA LYS A 62 -4.04 -1.45 -24.66
C LYS A 62 -4.69 -1.41 -23.26
N LYS A 63 -4.36 -0.35 -22.50
CA LYS A 63 -4.95 -0.07 -21.18
C LYS A 63 -6.47 -0.19 -21.21
N GLU A 64 -7.12 0.41 -22.19
CA GLU A 64 -8.59 0.47 -22.28
C GLU A 64 -9.25 -0.92 -22.41
N ILE A 65 -8.48 -1.92 -22.86
CA ILE A 65 -8.93 -3.33 -22.96
C ILE A 65 -8.64 -4.07 -21.67
N ALA A 66 -7.44 -3.90 -21.11
CA ALA A 66 -7.00 -4.66 -19.95
C ALA A 66 -7.56 -4.13 -18.63
N GLU A 67 -7.61 -2.81 -18.44
CA GLU A 67 -8.01 -2.19 -17.18
C GLU A 67 -9.39 -2.66 -16.68
N PRO A 68 -10.46 -2.73 -17.49
CA PRO A 68 -11.74 -3.25 -17.03
C PRO A 68 -11.66 -4.69 -16.49
N ILE A 69 -10.82 -5.55 -17.09
CA ILE A 69 -10.63 -6.94 -16.67
C ILE A 69 -9.92 -6.99 -15.30
N PHE A 70 -8.91 -6.14 -15.08
CA PHE A 70 -8.26 -6.00 -13.77
C PHE A 70 -9.21 -5.44 -12.71
N LEU A 71 -10.04 -4.46 -13.05
CA LEU A 71 -11.02 -3.88 -12.11
C LEU A 71 -12.07 -4.90 -11.70
N ASP A 72 -12.57 -5.72 -12.64
CA ASP A 72 -13.48 -6.85 -12.33
C ASP A 72 -12.80 -7.86 -11.40
N PHE A 73 -11.52 -8.15 -11.62
CA PHE A 73 -10.76 -9.02 -10.73
C PHE A 73 -10.71 -8.47 -9.30
N TYR A 74 -10.40 -7.18 -9.12
CA TYR A 74 -10.36 -6.55 -7.80
C TYR A 74 -11.73 -6.52 -7.11
N LYS A 75 -12.81 -6.43 -7.87
CA LYS A 75 -14.16 -6.44 -7.35
C LYS A 75 -14.65 -7.83 -6.92
N ASP A 76 -14.42 -8.84 -7.75
CA ASP A 76 -15.07 -10.13 -7.62
C ASP A 76 -14.20 -11.23 -6.99
N ASN A 77 -12.90 -11.22 -7.28
CA ASN A 77 -11.98 -12.29 -6.89
C ASN A 77 -11.02 -11.92 -5.77
N PHE A 78 -10.67 -10.65 -5.67
CA PHE A 78 -9.70 -10.17 -4.69
C PHE A 78 -10.19 -10.33 -3.25
N ASP A 79 -11.50 -10.16 -3.01
CA ASP A 79 -12.10 -10.34 -1.68
C ASP A 79 -11.96 -11.78 -1.14
N LYS A 80 -11.83 -12.79 -2.00
CA LYS A 80 -11.61 -14.18 -1.60
C LYS A 80 -10.27 -14.41 -0.89
N ILE A 81 -9.31 -13.50 -1.07
CA ILE A 81 -8.00 -13.56 -0.40
C ILE A 81 -8.15 -13.31 1.10
N LYS A 82 -9.22 -12.65 1.54
CA LYS A 82 -9.55 -12.41 2.95
C LYS A 82 -9.53 -13.68 3.80
N GLU A 83 -9.92 -14.82 3.24
CA GLU A 83 -9.95 -16.10 3.95
C GLU A 83 -8.57 -16.55 4.45
N TYR A 84 -7.51 -16.01 3.85
CA TYR A 84 -6.12 -16.37 4.17
C TYR A 84 -5.41 -15.35 5.06
N ILE A 85 -6.12 -14.29 5.52
CA ILE A 85 -5.56 -13.25 6.37
C ILE A 85 -6.20 -13.22 7.74
N LYS A 86 -5.36 -12.98 8.76
CA LYS A 86 -5.83 -12.75 10.11
C LYS A 86 -6.27 -11.31 10.29
N ILE A 87 -7.53 -11.10 10.62
CA ILE A 87 -8.13 -9.78 10.78
C ILE A 87 -8.24 -9.44 12.27
N THR A 88 -7.93 -8.18 12.60
CA THR A 88 -8.19 -7.59 13.93
C THR A 88 -8.97 -6.30 13.78
N ASP A 89 -9.77 -5.96 14.78
CA ASP A 89 -10.53 -4.70 14.83
C ASP A 89 -9.71 -3.52 15.40
N THR A 90 -8.48 -3.78 15.85
CA THR A 90 -7.63 -2.77 16.49
C THR A 90 -7.31 -1.61 15.57
N ALA A 91 -7.04 -1.90 14.28
CA ALA A 91 -6.80 -0.84 13.28
C ALA A 91 -8.01 0.11 13.17
N LYS A 92 -9.22 -0.44 13.11
CA LYS A 92 -10.46 0.36 13.08
C LYS A 92 -10.60 1.23 14.34
N LYS A 93 -10.35 0.68 15.51
CA LYS A 93 -10.40 1.42 16.78
C LYS A 93 -9.41 2.58 16.81
N ILE A 94 -8.20 2.40 16.29
CA ILE A 94 -7.18 3.45 16.19
C ILE A 94 -7.67 4.58 15.29
N ILE A 95 -8.13 4.25 14.08
CA ILE A 95 -8.59 5.25 13.10
C ILE A 95 -9.82 6.01 13.64
N ASP A 96 -10.80 5.32 14.23
CA ASP A 96 -11.97 5.95 14.86
C ASP A 96 -11.57 6.92 15.99
N TYR A 97 -10.57 6.54 16.79
CA TYR A 97 -10.06 7.39 17.86
C TYR A 97 -9.40 8.65 17.31
N LEU A 98 -8.53 8.51 16.30
CA LEU A 98 -7.83 9.64 15.68
C LEU A 98 -8.81 10.60 15.00
N ASN A 99 -9.78 10.06 14.26
CA ASN A 99 -10.84 10.87 13.63
C ASN A 99 -11.69 11.62 14.66
N LYS A 100 -12.06 10.98 15.78
CA LYS A 100 -12.78 11.64 16.88
C LYS A 100 -11.98 12.78 17.52
N LYS A 101 -10.66 12.70 17.46
CA LYS A 101 -9.73 13.72 17.97
C LYS A 101 -9.39 14.78 16.91
N ASN A 102 -9.96 14.68 15.71
CA ASN A 102 -9.69 15.56 14.55
C ASN A 102 -8.23 15.55 14.08
N TYR A 103 -7.54 14.43 14.24
CA TYR A 103 -6.25 14.22 13.57
C TYR A 103 -6.45 13.98 12.08
N LYS A 104 -5.53 14.50 11.28
CA LYS A 104 -5.49 14.17 9.86
C LYS A 104 -4.92 12.76 9.68
N VAL A 105 -5.69 11.88 9.06
CA VAL A 105 -5.34 10.47 8.89
C VAL A 105 -5.08 10.15 7.42
N ILE A 106 -3.88 9.65 7.13
CA ILE A 106 -3.46 9.32 5.77
C ILE A 106 -3.14 7.83 5.68
N LEU A 107 -3.73 7.13 4.73
CA LEU A 107 -3.35 5.76 4.41
C LEU A 107 -2.17 5.78 3.44
N ALA A 108 -0.96 5.70 3.99
CA ALA A 108 0.31 5.70 3.27
C ALA A 108 0.74 4.28 2.88
N THR A 109 -0.03 3.62 2.03
CA THR A 109 0.32 2.29 1.48
C THR A 109 1.32 2.42 0.34
N ASN A 110 2.10 1.36 0.04
CA ASN A 110 2.97 1.38 -1.13
C ASN A 110 2.11 1.45 -2.41
N PRO A 111 2.24 2.50 -3.24
CA PRO A 111 1.24 2.84 -4.26
C PRO A 111 1.46 2.08 -5.58
N ILE A 112 1.31 0.76 -5.50
CA ILE A 112 1.42 -0.17 -6.63
C ILE A 112 0.07 -0.79 -7.02
N PHE A 113 -1.01 -0.38 -6.35
CA PHE A 113 -2.36 -0.87 -6.59
C PHE A 113 -3.35 0.25 -6.92
N PRO A 114 -4.42 -0.05 -7.70
CA PRO A 114 -5.54 0.87 -7.89
C PRO A 114 -6.36 1.03 -6.61
N ILE A 115 -7.15 2.10 -6.57
CA ILE A 115 -7.99 2.41 -5.40
C ILE A 115 -8.93 1.26 -5.04
N GLN A 116 -9.48 0.53 -6.01
CA GLN A 116 -10.39 -0.60 -5.79
C GLN A 116 -9.74 -1.70 -4.95
N ALA A 117 -8.48 -2.04 -5.22
CA ALA A 117 -7.74 -3.03 -4.45
C ALA A 117 -7.48 -2.54 -3.01
N VAL A 118 -7.18 -1.26 -2.84
CA VAL A 118 -6.96 -0.64 -1.53
C VAL A 118 -8.27 -0.61 -0.73
N GLU A 119 -9.38 -0.17 -1.33
CA GLU A 119 -10.70 -0.15 -0.70
C GLU A 119 -11.16 -1.56 -0.27
N THR A 120 -10.96 -2.58 -1.10
CA THR A 120 -11.27 -3.96 -0.73
C THR A 120 -10.50 -4.37 0.53
N ARG A 121 -9.19 -4.09 0.59
CA ARG A 121 -8.36 -4.39 1.77
C ARG A 121 -8.79 -3.60 3.02
N MET A 122 -9.15 -2.34 2.88
CA MET A 122 -9.71 -1.54 3.98
C MET A 122 -11.01 -2.14 4.51
N ASN A 123 -11.90 -2.56 3.62
CA ASN A 123 -13.17 -3.18 3.99
C ASN A 123 -12.99 -4.48 4.79
N TRP A 124 -11.91 -5.23 4.58
CA TRP A 124 -11.62 -6.44 5.36
C TRP A 124 -11.46 -6.17 6.86
N VAL A 125 -10.96 -5.00 7.21
CA VAL A 125 -10.77 -4.57 8.61
C VAL A 125 -11.80 -3.54 9.07
N GLY A 126 -12.91 -3.38 8.32
CA GLY A 126 -14.00 -2.49 8.66
C GLY A 126 -13.72 -1.00 8.43
N LEU A 127 -12.65 -0.67 7.70
CA LEU A 127 -12.29 0.69 7.31
C LEU A 127 -12.91 1.04 5.96
N LYS A 128 -13.17 2.33 5.75
CA LYS A 128 -13.72 2.90 4.53
C LYS A 128 -12.86 4.06 4.04
N LYS A 129 -13.04 4.44 2.79
CA LYS A 129 -12.33 5.57 2.20
C LYS A 129 -12.53 6.88 2.99
N GLU A 130 -13.74 7.09 3.49
CA GLU A 130 -14.14 8.28 4.25
C GLU A 130 -13.47 8.37 5.62
N ASP A 131 -12.85 7.29 6.09
CA ASP A 131 -12.09 7.27 7.35
C ASP A 131 -10.70 7.95 7.19
N PHE A 132 -10.30 8.33 5.97
CA PHE A 132 -9.00 8.89 5.65
C PHE A 132 -9.11 10.20 4.88
N ASP A 133 -8.28 11.17 5.22
CA ASP A 133 -8.15 12.44 4.49
C ASP A 133 -7.43 12.29 3.15
N TYR A 134 -6.54 11.30 3.06
CA TYR A 134 -5.81 10.97 1.83
C TYR A 134 -5.39 9.51 1.82
N ILE A 135 -5.42 8.91 0.62
CA ILE A 135 -5.00 7.52 0.38
C ILE A 135 -4.05 7.50 -0.80
N THR A 136 -2.86 6.93 -0.61
CA THR A 136 -1.91 6.75 -1.71
C THR A 136 -2.29 5.53 -2.55
N VAL A 137 -2.35 5.73 -3.85
CA VAL A 137 -2.60 4.71 -4.87
C VAL A 137 -1.73 4.97 -6.10
N PHE A 138 -1.62 4.02 -7.01
CA PHE A 138 -0.75 4.13 -8.18
C PHE A 138 -1.09 5.33 -9.09
N SER A 139 -2.36 5.76 -9.13
CA SER A 139 -2.81 6.86 -9.99
C SER A 139 -2.49 8.26 -9.43
N ASN A 140 -2.24 8.36 -8.11
CA ASN A 140 -1.97 9.64 -7.46
C ASN A 140 -0.57 9.74 -6.85
N SER A 141 0.32 8.81 -7.14
CA SER A 141 1.68 8.75 -6.61
C SER A 141 2.67 8.50 -7.74
N SER A 142 3.83 9.16 -7.64
CA SER A 142 4.91 9.05 -8.62
C SER A 142 6.15 8.35 -8.05
N TYR A 143 6.12 8.01 -6.77
CA TYR A 143 7.20 7.30 -6.08
C TYR A 143 6.64 6.19 -5.22
N CYS A 144 7.46 5.17 -4.94
CA CYS A 144 7.16 4.08 -4.02
C CYS A 144 8.11 4.10 -2.83
N LYS A 145 7.70 3.53 -1.71
CA LYS A 145 8.61 3.23 -0.61
C LYS A 145 9.69 2.22 -1.09
N PRO A 146 10.93 2.31 -0.60
CA PRO A 146 11.46 3.18 0.45
C PRO A 146 12.04 4.51 -0.05
N ASN A 147 11.67 4.99 -1.24
CA ASN A 147 12.14 6.28 -1.73
C ASN A 147 11.59 7.41 -0.84
N PRO A 148 12.45 8.26 -0.23
CA PRO A 148 11.99 9.38 0.59
C PRO A 148 11.08 10.38 -0.14
N LEU A 149 11.21 10.49 -1.46
CA LEU A 149 10.37 11.36 -2.28
C LEU A 149 8.89 10.93 -2.25
N TYR A 150 8.58 9.67 -1.93
CA TYR A 150 7.23 9.21 -1.68
C TYR A 150 6.58 9.97 -0.51
N PHE A 151 7.29 10.11 0.60
CA PHE A 151 6.79 10.85 1.77
C PHE A 151 6.77 12.35 1.52
N ASP A 152 7.77 12.89 0.83
CA ASP A 152 7.82 14.29 0.43
C ASP A 152 6.63 14.67 -0.48
N GLU A 153 6.26 13.79 -1.40
CA GLU A 153 5.07 13.94 -2.25
C GLU A 153 3.77 14.01 -1.41
N ILE A 154 3.62 13.14 -0.39
CA ILE A 154 2.47 13.16 0.53
C ILE A 154 2.44 14.47 1.33
N ILE A 155 3.58 14.89 1.88
CA ILE A 155 3.72 16.15 2.61
C ILE A 155 3.23 17.33 1.76
N LYS A 156 3.73 17.46 0.54
CA LYS A 156 3.39 18.54 -0.38
C LYS A 156 1.93 18.54 -0.78
N LYS A 157 1.41 17.37 -1.18
CA LYS A 157 0.00 17.23 -1.62
C LYS A 157 -1.01 17.52 -0.52
N ASN A 158 -0.61 17.32 0.73
CA ASN A 158 -1.51 17.49 1.88
C ASN A 158 -1.20 18.72 2.74
N ASN A 159 -0.23 19.56 2.35
CA ASN A 159 0.23 20.72 3.09
C ASN A 159 0.56 20.39 4.56
N LEU A 160 1.36 19.34 4.77
CA LEU A 160 1.74 18.87 6.10
C LEU A 160 3.02 19.55 6.58
N ASN A 161 3.16 19.71 7.92
CA ASN A 161 4.45 19.93 8.56
C ASN A 161 4.99 18.56 9.01
N PRO A 162 6.11 18.05 8.47
CA PRO A 162 6.64 16.73 8.80
C PRO A 162 6.93 16.54 10.29
N GLU A 163 7.34 17.58 11.01
CA GLU A 163 7.60 17.52 12.45
C GLU A 163 6.34 17.23 13.29
N ASN A 164 5.16 17.47 12.71
CA ASN A 164 3.85 17.19 13.34
C ASN A 164 3.22 15.88 12.84
N CYS A 165 4.00 15.07 12.12
CA CYS A 165 3.54 13.81 11.56
C CYS A 165 4.24 12.62 12.20
N ILE A 166 3.52 11.50 12.25
CA ILE A 166 4.09 10.20 12.63
C ILE A 166 3.74 9.21 11.52
N MET A 167 4.75 8.52 11.00
CA MET A 167 4.56 7.33 10.16
C MET A 167 4.42 6.11 11.07
N VAL A 168 3.28 5.44 11.00
CA VAL A 168 3.03 4.19 11.73
C VAL A 168 3.02 3.05 10.71
N GLY A 169 3.95 2.12 10.83
CA GLY A 169 4.10 1.02 9.87
C GLY A 169 4.79 -0.20 10.46
N ASN A 170 5.05 -1.21 9.66
CA ASN A 170 5.65 -2.47 10.11
C ASN A 170 6.88 -2.89 9.29
N ASN A 171 7.26 -2.12 8.27
CA ASN A 171 8.42 -2.44 7.44
C ASN A 171 9.62 -1.56 7.82
N VAL A 172 10.69 -2.20 8.32
CA VAL A 172 11.89 -1.51 8.83
C VAL A 172 12.65 -0.72 7.75
N ILE A 173 12.48 -1.05 6.48
CA ILE A 173 13.14 -0.33 5.37
C ILE A 173 12.20 0.71 4.75
N GLU A 174 10.98 0.29 4.46
CA GLU A 174 10.02 1.12 3.73
C GLU A 174 9.49 2.26 4.59
N ASP A 175 9.09 1.98 5.84
CA ASP A 175 8.41 2.96 6.67
C ASP A 175 9.38 3.90 7.38
N THR A 176 10.59 3.43 7.75
CA THR A 176 11.61 4.29 8.36
C THR A 176 12.22 5.30 7.39
N ALA A 177 12.05 5.10 6.07
CA ALA A 177 12.45 6.10 5.08
C ALA A 177 11.75 7.46 5.26
N ALA A 178 10.64 7.51 6.00
CA ALA A 178 9.92 8.73 6.38
C ALA A 178 10.80 9.70 7.19
N GLU A 179 11.75 9.19 7.98
CA GLU A 179 12.64 10.07 8.77
C GLU A 179 13.58 10.91 7.92
N LYS A 180 13.88 10.47 6.71
CA LYS A 180 14.72 11.25 5.79
C LYS A 180 14.06 12.56 5.34
N VAL A 181 12.75 12.70 5.54
CA VAL A 181 11.98 13.92 5.25
C VAL A 181 11.44 14.59 6.52
N GLY A 182 11.89 14.16 7.71
CA GLY A 182 11.55 14.74 9.01
C GLY A 182 10.27 14.21 9.65
N ILE A 183 9.67 13.16 9.13
CA ILE A 183 8.53 12.46 9.74
C ILE A 183 9.05 11.43 10.74
N LYS A 184 8.61 11.48 11.99
CA LYS A 184 8.93 10.48 13.00
C LYS A 184 8.29 9.13 12.67
N THR A 185 9.03 8.03 12.88
CA THR A 185 8.50 6.68 12.63
C THR A 185 8.20 5.92 13.92
N TYR A 186 7.08 5.22 13.91
CA TYR A 186 6.68 4.25 14.94
C TYR A 186 6.46 2.88 14.28
N LEU A 187 7.15 1.83 14.76
CA LEU A 187 7.09 0.50 14.16
C LEU A 187 6.13 -0.42 14.95
N ILE A 188 5.21 -1.05 14.23
CA ILE A 188 4.30 -2.06 14.75
C ILE A 188 4.94 -3.44 14.59
N THR A 189 5.08 -4.16 15.72
CA THR A 189 5.87 -5.39 15.78
C THR A 189 5.09 -6.68 15.54
N ASP A 190 3.74 -6.63 15.51
CA ASP A 190 2.89 -7.84 15.33
C ASP A 190 3.20 -8.61 14.05
N TYR A 191 3.54 -7.90 12.97
CA TYR A 191 3.92 -8.46 11.67
C TYR A 191 5.10 -7.67 11.09
N LEU A 192 6.16 -7.51 11.90
CA LEU A 192 7.34 -6.73 11.51
C LEU A 192 8.04 -7.35 10.31
N GLU A 193 8.26 -6.56 9.29
CA GLU A 193 9.00 -6.90 8.08
C GLU A 193 10.43 -6.38 8.20
N ASN A 194 11.36 -7.29 8.45
CA ASN A 194 12.78 -7.00 8.64
C ASN A 194 13.65 -8.11 8.02
N GLU A 195 13.51 -8.34 6.72
CA GLU A 195 14.24 -9.39 6.00
C GLU A 195 15.78 -9.25 6.09
N LYS A 196 16.26 -8.02 6.23
CA LYS A 196 17.70 -7.74 6.33
C LYS A 196 18.24 -7.78 7.76
N ASN A 197 17.39 -8.12 8.74
CA ASN A 197 17.76 -8.15 10.16
C ASN A 197 18.43 -6.84 10.63
N LEU A 198 17.90 -5.69 10.22
CA LEU A 198 18.40 -4.39 10.62
C LEU A 198 18.07 -4.10 12.08
N ASP A 199 18.95 -3.37 12.76
CA ASP A 199 18.65 -2.86 14.10
C ASP A 199 17.61 -1.72 13.99
N TYR A 200 16.48 -1.90 14.68
CA TYR A 200 15.38 -0.92 14.75
C TYR A 200 15.16 -0.40 16.19
N SER A 201 16.07 -0.70 17.12
CA SER A 201 15.95 -0.33 18.54
C SER A 201 15.88 1.20 18.77
N ASN A 202 16.37 2.00 17.81
CA ASN A 202 16.30 3.45 17.85
C ASN A 202 14.92 4.02 17.48
N PHE A 203 14.02 3.21 16.95
CA PHE A 203 12.65 3.61 16.64
C PHE A 203 11.71 3.26 17.80
N GLU A 204 10.75 4.11 18.07
CA GLU A 204 9.63 3.71 18.95
C GLU A 204 8.89 2.53 18.29
N HIS A 205 8.59 1.51 19.08
CA HIS A 205 7.93 0.32 18.56
C HIS A 205 7.13 -0.41 19.64
N SER A 206 6.05 -1.07 19.24
CA SER A 206 5.25 -1.96 20.09
C SER A 206 4.30 -2.80 19.24
N SER A 207 3.49 -3.63 19.90
CA SER A 207 2.33 -4.24 19.26
C SER A 207 1.29 -3.17 18.88
N LEU A 208 0.38 -3.50 17.97
CA LEU A 208 -0.71 -2.60 17.55
C LEU A 208 -1.67 -2.27 18.73
N VAL A 209 -1.86 -3.22 19.65
CA VAL A 209 -2.69 -3.02 20.85
C VAL A 209 -2.02 -2.03 21.81
N GLU A 210 -0.74 -2.20 22.09
CA GLU A 210 0.03 -1.29 22.94
C GLU A 210 0.13 0.11 22.34
N PHE A 211 0.29 0.21 21.01
CA PHE A 211 0.21 1.48 20.30
C PHE A 211 -1.14 2.17 20.51
N TYR A 212 -2.25 1.43 20.41
CA TYR A 212 -3.57 1.96 20.69
C TYR A 212 -3.71 2.49 22.11
N GLU A 213 -3.24 1.75 23.12
CA GLU A 213 -3.23 2.19 24.52
C GLU A 213 -2.37 3.43 24.74
N LYS A 214 -1.22 3.52 24.04
CA LYS A 214 -0.32 4.67 24.10
C LYS A 214 -0.98 5.94 23.57
N ILE A 215 -1.57 5.90 22.39
CA ILE A 215 -2.20 7.09 21.80
C ILE A 215 -3.39 7.60 22.61
N GLN A 216 -4.10 6.72 23.34
CA GLN A 216 -5.19 7.12 24.23
C GLN A 216 -4.71 7.89 25.49
N LYS A 217 -3.44 7.72 25.88
CA LYS A 217 -2.85 8.39 27.04
C LYS A 217 -2.12 9.69 26.67
N GLU A 218 -1.54 9.74 25.47
CA GLU A 218 -0.63 10.82 25.08
C GLU A 218 -1.29 11.86 24.14
N TYR A 219 -2.37 11.49 23.45
CA TYR A 219 -3.09 12.29 22.47
C TYR A 219 -4.61 12.32 22.77
#